data_ad25e3269689b98e7b09a27753873257
#
_entry.id   ad25e3269689b98e7b09a27753873257
#
_cell.length_a   1.000
_cell.length_b   1.000
_cell.length_c   1.000
_cell.angle_alpha   90.00
_cell.angle_beta   90.00
_cell.angle_gamma   90.00
#
_symmetry.space_group_name_H-M   'P 1'
#
loop_
_entity.id
_entity.type
_entity.pdbx_description
1 polymer ?
#
loop_
_entity_poly.entity_id
_entity_poly.type
_entity_poly.pdbx_seq_one_letter_code
_entity_poly.pdbx_strand_id
1 'polypeptide(L)'
;MNLLDEPVTPSDAKRLILQALASGDVRFTSHALDEMAKDGITQADALGILRSGVVEPGEFVKSSWRYRVRVRRAVVVSAFRSECSAVVVTAWRIR
;
A
#
# COMPACT_ATOMS: atom_id res chain seq x y z
N MET A 1 -9.29 4.01 18.78
CA MET A 1 -8.42 2.85 19.03
C MET A 1 -8.22 2.07 17.73
N ASN A 2 -6.99 1.71 17.44
CA ASN A 2 -6.70 0.87 16.27
C ASN A 2 -7.04 -0.57 16.61
N LEU A 3 -7.98 -1.16 15.88
CA LEU A 3 -8.41 -2.53 16.10
C LEU A 3 -7.69 -3.53 15.19
N LEU A 4 -6.70 -3.08 14.44
CA LEU A 4 -5.95 -3.98 13.57
C LEU A 4 -5.03 -4.87 14.39
N ASP A 5 -5.20 -6.17 14.19
CA ASP A 5 -4.34 -7.18 14.79
C ASP A 5 -3.39 -7.68 13.70
N GLU A 6 -2.26 -7.04 13.58
CA GLU A 6 -1.31 -7.31 12.50
C GLU A 6 -0.26 -8.35 12.88
N PRO A 7 0.22 -9.15 11.91
CA PRO A 7 -0.11 -9.00 10.50
C PRO A 7 -1.49 -9.56 10.17
N VAL A 8 -2.19 -8.90 9.25
CA VAL A 8 -3.42 -9.46 8.69
C VAL A 8 -3.08 -10.32 7.48
N THR A 9 -3.97 -11.23 7.10
CA THR A 9 -3.77 -12.06 5.91
C THR A 9 -3.77 -11.19 4.65
N PRO A 10 -3.16 -11.66 3.54
CA PRO A 10 -3.26 -10.92 2.27
C PRO A 10 -4.70 -10.64 1.86
N SER A 11 -5.61 -11.57 2.07
CA SER A 11 -7.02 -11.38 1.77
C SER A 11 -7.63 -10.24 2.59
N ASP A 12 -7.38 -10.22 3.89
CA ASP A 12 -7.86 -9.15 4.76
C ASP A 12 -7.18 -7.82 4.43
N ALA A 13 -5.89 -7.86 4.14
CA ALA A 13 -5.17 -6.65 3.74
C ALA A 13 -5.78 -6.05 2.47
N LYS A 14 -6.11 -6.89 1.48
CA LYS A 14 -6.76 -6.42 0.25
C LYS A 14 -8.10 -5.76 0.56
N ARG A 15 -8.90 -6.38 1.41
CA ARG A 15 -10.20 -5.82 1.81
C ARG A 15 -10.03 -4.45 2.48
N LEU A 16 -9.06 -4.32 3.36
CA LEU A 16 -8.79 -3.07 4.06
C LEU A 16 -8.28 -1.98 3.10
N ILE A 17 -7.43 -2.36 2.14
CA ILE A 17 -6.95 -1.43 1.11
C ILE A 17 -8.14 -0.91 0.28
N LEU A 18 -9.03 -1.79 -0.16
CA LEU A 18 -10.20 -1.39 -0.93
C LEU A 18 -11.11 -0.47 -0.11
N GLN A 19 -11.23 -0.74 1.17
CA GLN A 19 -12.01 0.09 2.08
C GLN A 19 -11.40 1.49 2.21
N ALA A 20 -10.07 1.58 2.37
CA ALA A 20 -9.37 2.86 2.42
C ALA A 20 -9.53 3.64 1.11
N LEU A 21 -9.44 2.95 -0.03
CA LEU A 21 -9.66 3.57 -1.33
C LEU A 21 -11.08 4.13 -1.45
N ALA A 22 -12.06 3.37 -1.00
CA ALA A 22 -13.47 3.79 -1.06
C ALA A 22 -13.75 5.00 -0.19
N SER A 23 -13.12 5.08 0.99
CA SER A 23 -13.29 6.21 1.89
C SER A 23 -12.44 7.42 1.51
N GLY A 24 -11.52 7.25 0.55
CA GLY A 24 -10.62 8.33 0.13
C GLY A 24 -9.49 8.61 1.10
N ASP A 25 -9.15 7.66 1.97
CA ASP A 25 -8.13 7.85 2.98
C ASP A 25 -6.89 7.01 2.69
N VAL A 26 -6.27 7.29 1.55
CA VAL A 26 -4.95 6.75 1.18
C VAL A 26 -4.00 7.93 1.07
N ARG A 27 -2.95 7.90 1.88
CA ARG A 27 -1.95 8.96 1.93
C ARG A 27 -0.63 8.45 1.39
N PHE A 28 0.24 9.38 1.01
CA PHE A 28 1.55 9.06 0.46
C PHE A 28 2.61 9.75 1.31
N THR A 29 3.64 9.01 1.71
CA THR A 29 4.79 9.64 2.38
C THR A 29 5.59 10.43 1.37
N SER A 30 6.37 11.41 1.84
CA SER A 30 7.28 12.16 0.96
C SER A 30 8.29 11.22 0.30
N HIS A 31 8.78 10.22 1.04
CA HIS A 31 9.67 9.20 0.48
C HIS A 31 8.99 8.44 -0.67
N ALA A 32 7.72 8.05 -0.49
CA ALA A 32 6.98 7.37 -1.55
C ALA A 32 6.86 8.24 -2.80
N LEU A 33 6.52 9.52 -2.62
CA LEU A 33 6.39 10.43 -3.76
C LEU A 33 7.72 10.60 -4.51
N ASP A 34 8.83 10.70 -3.77
CA ASP A 34 10.15 10.81 -4.39
C ASP A 34 10.51 9.55 -5.18
N GLU A 35 10.28 8.38 -4.60
CA GLU A 35 10.59 7.12 -5.27
C GLU A 35 9.69 6.88 -6.48
N MET A 36 8.41 7.23 -6.37
CA MET A 36 7.47 7.13 -7.48
C MET A 36 7.88 8.05 -8.62
N ALA A 37 8.32 9.28 -8.32
CA ALA A 37 8.75 10.21 -9.35
C ALA A 37 9.93 9.67 -10.14
N LYS A 38 10.88 9.01 -9.49
CA LYS A 38 12.04 8.39 -10.15
C LYS A 38 11.63 7.37 -11.18
N ASP A 39 10.56 6.64 -10.93
CA ASP A 39 10.08 5.56 -11.79
C ASP A 39 8.88 5.96 -12.66
N GLY A 40 8.49 7.23 -12.63
CA GLY A 40 7.39 7.72 -13.43
C GLY A 40 6.04 7.15 -13.02
N ILE A 41 5.86 6.84 -11.74
CA ILE A 41 4.60 6.35 -11.19
C ILE A 41 3.83 7.54 -10.63
N THR A 42 2.64 7.80 -11.17
CA THR A 42 1.77 8.86 -10.63
C THR A 42 0.99 8.34 -9.42
N GLN A 43 0.40 9.25 -8.66
CA GLN A 43 -0.49 8.84 -7.56
C GLN A 43 -1.67 8.04 -8.10
N ALA A 44 -2.23 8.43 -9.24
CA ALA A 44 -3.30 7.67 -9.88
C ALA A 44 -2.87 6.26 -10.23
N ASP A 45 -1.64 6.10 -10.74
CA ASP A 45 -1.08 4.78 -11.04
C ASP A 45 -1.00 3.93 -9.76
N ALA A 46 -0.48 4.51 -8.68
CA ALA A 46 -0.34 3.79 -7.42
C ALA A 46 -1.70 3.37 -6.86
N LEU A 47 -2.71 4.23 -6.93
CA LEU A 47 -4.06 3.89 -6.48
C LEU A 47 -4.65 2.75 -7.33
N GLY A 48 -4.41 2.78 -8.64
CA GLY A 48 -4.82 1.69 -9.54
C GLY A 48 -4.17 0.37 -9.19
N ILE A 49 -2.88 0.39 -8.85
CA ILE A 49 -2.14 -0.81 -8.43
C ILE A 49 -2.72 -1.35 -7.11
N LEU A 50 -2.99 -0.49 -6.15
CA LEU A 50 -3.60 -0.90 -4.89
C LEU A 50 -4.96 -1.57 -5.13
N ARG A 51 -5.74 -1.06 -6.09
CA ARG A 51 -7.06 -1.60 -6.41
C ARG A 51 -6.99 -2.96 -7.09
N SER A 52 -6.10 -3.12 -8.06
CA SER A 52 -6.09 -4.30 -8.93
C SER A 52 -5.01 -5.33 -8.59
N GLY A 53 -4.00 -4.94 -7.82
CA GLY A 53 -2.85 -5.80 -7.58
C GLY A 53 -3.11 -6.91 -6.58
N VAL A 54 -2.16 -7.83 -6.51
CA VAL A 54 -2.16 -8.96 -5.57
C VAL A 54 -1.37 -8.55 -4.34
N VAL A 55 -1.98 -8.73 -3.16
CA VAL A 55 -1.32 -8.41 -1.89
C VAL A 55 -0.50 -9.61 -1.43
N GLU A 56 0.74 -9.36 -1.06
CA GLU A 56 1.64 -10.36 -0.51
C GLU A 56 1.57 -10.37 1.01
N PRO A 57 2.05 -11.45 1.67
CA PRO A 57 2.09 -11.49 3.13
C PRO A 57 2.85 -10.30 3.72
N GLY A 58 2.39 -9.80 4.86
CA GLY A 58 2.98 -8.65 5.51
C GLY A 58 4.41 -8.91 5.97
N GLU A 59 5.20 -7.83 6.00
CA GLU A 59 6.56 -7.84 6.52
C GLU A 59 6.68 -6.74 7.58
N PHE A 60 7.37 -7.05 8.67
CA PHE A 60 7.60 -6.07 9.73
C PHE A 60 8.91 -5.34 9.44
N VAL A 61 8.82 -4.06 9.08
CA VAL A 61 9.96 -3.23 8.66
C VAL A 61 9.91 -1.90 9.40
N LYS A 62 11.00 -1.54 10.07
CA LYS A 62 11.12 -0.26 10.78
C LYS A 62 9.92 0.00 11.70
N SER A 63 9.58 -0.99 12.50
CA SER A 63 8.52 -0.92 13.51
C SER A 63 7.11 -0.81 12.94
N SER A 64 6.89 -1.16 11.68
CA SER A 64 5.55 -1.19 11.11
C SER A 64 5.35 -2.39 10.20
N TRP A 65 4.12 -2.88 10.15
CA TRP A 65 3.75 -3.92 9.20
C TRP A 65 3.48 -3.30 7.85
N ARG A 66 4.10 -3.85 6.80
CA ARG A 66 4.01 -3.36 5.43
C ARG A 66 3.58 -4.47 4.51
N TYR A 67 2.75 -4.13 3.54
CA TYR A 67 2.18 -5.08 2.60
C TYR A 67 2.52 -4.63 1.19
N ARG A 68 3.14 -5.52 0.42
CA ARG A 68 3.44 -5.27 -0.98
C ARG A 68 2.23 -5.62 -1.81
N VAL A 69 1.83 -4.71 -2.67
CA VAL A 69 0.76 -4.93 -3.64
C VAL A 69 1.41 -4.94 -5.02
N ARG A 70 1.32 -6.06 -5.69
CA ARG A 70 2.08 -6.31 -6.90
C ARG A 70 1.17 -6.41 -8.11
N VAL A 71 1.54 -5.73 -9.18
CA VAL A 71 1.06 -5.99 -10.53
C VAL A 71 2.25 -6.46 -11.36
N ARG A 72 2.03 -6.72 -12.66
CA ARG A 72 3.07 -7.32 -13.49
C ARG A 72 4.38 -6.52 -13.50
N ARG A 73 4.31 -5.19 -13.50
CA ARG A 73 5.49 -4.35 -13.71
C ARG A 73 5.75 -3.34 -12.60
N ALA A 74 5.04 -3.45 -11.50
CA ALA A 74 5.22 -2.50 -10.42
C ALA A 74 4.80 -3.07 -9.08
N VAL A 75 5.36 -2.51 -8.01
CA VAL A 75 5.01 -2.84 -6.64
C VAL A 75 4.71 -1.55 -5.90
N VAL A 76 3.63 -1.55 -5.13
CA VAL A 76 3.31 -0.48 -4.19
C VAL A 76 3.32 -1.08 -2.80
N VAL A 77 4.05 -0.47 -1.87
CA VAL A 77 4.11 -0.94 -0.49
C VAL A 77 3.26 -0.02 0.37
N SER A 78 2.31 -0.59 1.09
CA SER A 78 1.44 0.18 1.96
C SER A 78 1.47 -0.33 3.38
N ALA A 79 1.12 0.56 4.31
CA ALA A 79 0.90 0.25 5.71
C ALA A 79 -0.47 0.78 6.10
N PHE A 80 -1.01 0.29 7.20
CA PHE A 80 -2.30 0.74 7.70
C PHE A 80 -2.10 1.65 8.91
N ARG A 81 -2.80 2.78 8.93
CA ARG A 81 -2.88 3.64 10.10
C ARG A 81 -4.07 3.27 10.96
N SER A 82 -5.11 2.72 10.34
CA SER A 82 -6.32 2.24 11.00
C SER A 82 -7.04 1.31 10.05
N GLU A 83 -8.20 0.82 10.44
CA GLU A 83 -9.03 -0.05 9.58
C GLU A 83 -9.51 0.66 8.31
N CYS A 84 -9.52 2.00 8.29
CA CYS A 84 -10.05 2.79 7.18
C CYS A 84 -8.98 3.66 6.52
N SER A 85 -7.73 3.59 6.95
CA SER A 85 -6.70 4.51 6.50
C SER A 85 -5.43 3.77 6.14
N ALA A 86 -4.92 3.98 4.94
CA ALA A 86 -3.70 3.37 4.45
C ALA A 86 -2.70 4.44 4.03
N VAL A 87 -1.42 4.09 4.09
CA VAL A 87 -0.32 4.96 3.71
C VAL A 87 0.57 4.23 2.73
N VAL A 88 0.84 4.83 1.59
CA VAL A 88 1.84 4.32 0.64
C VAL A 88 3.20 4.78 1.14
N VAL A 89 4.09 3.82 1.44
CA VAL A 89 5.41 4.10 2.00
C VAL A 89 6.51 4.07 0.95
N THR A 90 6.33 3.31 -0.12
CA THR A 90 7.20 3.32 -1.28
C THR A 90 6.53 2.62 -2.46
N ALA A 91 7.09 2.81 -3.64
CA ALA A 91 6.63 2.12 -4.86
C ALA A 91 7.75 2.15 -5.88
N TRP A 92 7.80 1.11 -6.73
CA TRP A 92 8.80 1.05 -7.80
C TRP A 92 8.31 0.20 -8.96
N ARG A 93 8.96 0.40 -10.13
CA ARG A 93 8.73 -0.47 -11.28
C ARG A 93 9.68 -1.66 -11.23
N ILE A 94 9.16 -2.82 -11.60
CA ILE A 94 9.96 -4.03 -11.76
C ILE A 94 10.66 -3.95 -13.11
N ARG A 95 11.97 -4.12 -13.12
CA ARG A 95 12.77 -4.06 -14.34
C ARG A 95 13.21 -5.43 -14.82
#